data_85b62be2450596e01fff2cb444bb4b6d
#
_entry.id   85b62be2450596e01fff2cb444bb4b6d
#
_cell.length_a   1.000
_cell.length_b   1.000
_cell.length_c   1.000
_cell.angle_alpha   90.00
_cell.angle_beta   90.00
_cell.angle_gamma   90.00
#
_symmetry.space_group_name_H-M   'P 1'
#
loop_
_entity.id
_entity.type
_entity.pdbx_description
1 polymer ?
#
loop_
_entity_poly.entity_id
_entity_poly.type
_entity_poly.pdbx_seq_one_letter_code
_entity_poly.pdbx_strand_id
1 'polypeptide(L)'
;MRLFSKLTQASGLVVVAIAAIQVLSATAASAEDMYGAISTDEDGQWGYTYNYPTRAQAEASSLKECGKAECVVRVWFQNACGAVAENDKVIGWGWSKSATEAKAQAISSCGGGDCEITTWACTER
;
A
#
# COMPACT_ATOMS: atom_id res chain seq x y z
N MET A 1 -1.28 -25.15 -63.20
CA MET A 1 -1.92 -25.69 -62.10
C MET A 1 -1.14 -25.82 -60.87
N ARG A 2 0.07 -25.92 -60.90
CA ARG A 2 0.79 -26.12 -59.70
C ARG A 2 1.12 -24.87 -59.02
N LEU A 3 0.72 -23.79 -59.49
CA LEU A 3 1.10 -22.58 -58.88
C LEU A 3 0.40 -22.32 -57.61
N PHE A 4 -0.61 -22.98 -57.33
CA PHE A 4 -1.34 -22.64 -56.13
C PHE A 4 -0.55 -22.88 -54.91
N SER A 5 0.33 -23.75 -54.96
CA SER A 5 1.01 -24.12 -53.74
C SER A 5 1.80 -23.00 -53.14
N LYS A 6 2.20 -22.07 -53.91
CA LYS A 6 2.97 -21.05 -53.34
C LYS A 6 2.20 -20.06 -52.57
N LEU A 7 1.00 -19.90 -52.82
CA LEU A 7 0.30 -18.89 -52.13
C LEU A 7 0.18 -19.17 -50.67
N THR A 8 0.15 -20.40 -50.37
CA THR A 8 -0.14 -20.74 -49.00
C THR A 8 0.92 -20.36 -48.02
N GLN A 9 2.13 -20.32 -48.44
CA GLN A 9 3.12 -20.05 -47.45
C GLN A 9 3.16 -18.64 -47.03
N ALA A 10 2.76 -17.77 -47.88
CA ALA A 10 2.90 -16.38 -47.58
C ALA A 10 2.13 -15.99 -46.35
N SER A 11 1.01 -16.63 -46.17
CA SER A 11 0.16 -16.19 -45.04
C SER A 11 0.67 -16.62 -43.69
N GLY A 12 1.39 -17.70 -43.66
CA GLY A 12 1.81 -18.18 -42.35
C GLY A 12 2.81 -17.30 -41.65
N LEU A 13 3.54 -16.54 -42.40
CA LEU A 13 4.57 -15.75 -41.81
C LEU A 13 4.09 -14.53 -41.10
N VAL A 14 3.03 -14.00 -41.58
CA VAL A 14 2.55 -12.76 -41.03
C VAL A 14 2.04 -12.92 -39.59
N VAL A 15 1.48 -14.04 -39.33
CA VAL A 15 0.86 -14.26 -38.04
C VAL A 15 1.85 -14.24 -36.89
N VAL A 16 3.03 -14.75 -37.16
CA VAL A 16 4.03 -14.88 -36.12
C VAL A 16 4.55 -13.53 -35.65
N ALA A 17 4.69 -12.64 -36.59
CA ALA A 17 5.23 -11.35 -36.24
C ALA A 17 4.36 -10.56 -35.31
N ILE A 18 3.06 -10.74 -35.46
CA ILE A 18 2.13 -9.97 -34.67
C ILE A 18 2.12 -10.39 -33.21
N ALA A 19 2.26 -11.65 -32.98
CA ALA A 19 2.24 -12.15 -31.62
C ALA A 19 3.41 -11.61 -30.80
N ALA A 20 4.53 -11.44 -31.43
CA ALA A 20 5.70 -10.97 -30.73
C ALA A 20 5.57 -9.53 -30.26
N ILE A 21 4.87 -8.73 -31.00
CA ILE A 21 4.73 -7.33 -30.66
C ILE A 21 3.90 -7.12 -29.42
N GLN A 22 2.89 -7.93 -29.28
CA GLN A 22 1.98 -7.77 -28.13
C GLN A 22 2.67 -8.06 -26.82
N VAL A 23 3.60 -8.93 -26.82
CA VAL A 23 4.33 -9.26 -25.61
C VAL A 23 5.13 -8.06 -25.12
N LEU A 24 5.66 -7.31 -26.03
CA LEU A 24 6.47 -6.16 -25.66
C LEU A 24 5.66 -5.06 -24.99
N SER A 25 4.46 -4.85 -25.46
CA SER A 25 3.65 -3.80 -24.87
C SER A 25 3.20 -4.15 -23.47
N ALA A 26 3.10 -5.41 -23.14
CA ALA A 26 2.68 -5.82 -21.81
C ALA A 26 3.74 -5.62 -20.75
N THR A 27 4.97 -5.35 -21.15
CA THR A 27 6.06 -5.21 -20.19
C THR A 27 6.21 -3.79 -19.66
N ALA A 28 5.48 -2.86 -20.20
CA ALA A 28 5.58 -1.48 -19.76
C ALA A 28 4.83 -1.33 -18.43
N ALA A 29 5.49 -1.65 -17.35
CA ALA A 29 4.88 -1.58 -16.04
C ALA A 29 5.21 -0.25 -15.39
N SER A 30 4.21 0.36 -14.77
CA SER A 30 4.41 1.53 -13.94
C SER A 30 4.75 1.10 -12.52
N ALA A 31 5.32 1.99 -11.77
CA ALA A 31 5.61 1.75 -10.37
C ALA A 31 4.30 1.56 -9.61
N GLU A 32 4.26 0.59 -8.73
CA GLU A 32 3.06 0.30 -7.96
C GLU A 32 2.99 1.15 -6.70
N ASP A 33 1.79 1.51 -6.32
CA ASP A 33 1.56 2.17 -5.05
C ASP A 33 1.77 1.20 -3.91
N MET A 34 2.18 1.73 -2.79
CA MET A 34 2.37 0.96 -1.58
C MET A 34 1.54 1.54 -0.45
N TYR A 35 0.85 0.67 0.24
CA TYR A 35 -0.09 1.05 1.29
C TYR A 35 0.38 0.53 2.63
N GLY A 36 0.09 1.31 3.66
CA GLY A 36 0.30 0.91 5.03
C GLY A 36 -0.90 1.29 5.88
N ALA A 37 -0.97 0.73 7.06
CA ALA A 37 -2.04 1.02 8.01
C ALA A 37 -1.55 0.79 9.44
N ILE A 38 -2.17 1.49 10.38
CA ILE A 38 -1.90 1.29 11.80
C ILE A 38 -3.23 1.11 12.50
N SER A 39 -3.32 0.07 13.31
CA SER A 39 -4.48 -0.26 14.11
C SER A 39 -4.11 -0.27 15.58
N THR A 40 -5.01 0.17 16.44
CA THR A 40 -4.81 0.12 17.89
C THR A 40 -6.12 -0.24 18.57
N ASP A 41 -6.02 -0.73 19.80
CA ASP A 41 -7.16 -0.79 20.70
C ASP A 41 -7.01 0.29 21.78
N GLU A 42 -7.91 0.31 22.74
CA GLU A 42 -7.87 1.31 23.79
C GLU A 42 -6.98 0.92 24.98
N ASP A 43 -6.48 -0.30 24.96
CA ASP A 43 -5.64 -0.82 26.04
C ASP A 43 -4.14 -0.75 25.72
N GLY A 44 -3.79 -0.10 24.61
CA GLY A 44 -2.39 0.07 24.23
C GLY A 44 -1.85 -0.98 23.28
N GLN A 45 -2.69 -1.90 22.81
CA GLN A 45 -2.29 -2.86 21.80
C GLN A 45 -2.27 -2.18 20.44
N TRP A 46 -1.31 -2.54 19.60
CA TRP A 46 -1.23 -1.93 18.28
C TRP A 46 -0.62 -2.89 17.27
N GLY A 47 -0.88 -2.60 16.01
CA GLY A 47 -0.27 -3.28 14.89
C GLY A 47 -0.08 -2.32 13.73
N TYR A 48 0.95 -2.54 12.93
CA TYR A 48 1.16 -1.72 11.76
C TYR A 48 1.62 -2.57 10.58
N THR A 49 1.35 -2.07 9.40
CA THR A 49 1.77 -2.71 8.16
C THR A 49 2.22 -1.65 7.16
N TYR A 50 3.06 -2.06 6.23
CA TYR A 50 3.50 -1.19 5.15
C TYR A 50 3.87 -2.03 3.93
N ASN A 51 3.94 -1.37 2.77
CA ASN A 51 4.31 -2.00 1.50
C ASN A 51 3.33 -3.07 1.01
N TYR A 52 2.06 -2.89 1.31
CA TYR A 52 1.01 -3.75 0.75
C TYR A 52 0.51 -3.18 -0.57
N PRO A 53 0.08 -4.04 -1.50
CA PRO A 53 -0.38 -3.58 -2.81
C PRO A 53 -1.74 -2.88 -2.80
N THR A 54 -2.55 -3.06 -1.74
CA THR A 54 -3.84 -2.38 -1.63
C THR A 54 -4.09 -1.92 -0.21
N ARG A 55 -4.93 -0.91 -0.10
CA ARG A 55 -5.37 -0.41 1.20
C ARG A 55 -6.07 -1.49 2.02
N ALA A 56 -6.97 -2.24 1.37
CA ALA A 56 -7.72 -3.27 2.07
C ALA A 56 -6.82 -4.32 2.70
N GLN A 57 -5.79 -4.73 1.98
CA GLN A 57 -4.82 -5.69 2.52
C GLN A 57 -4.01 -5.10 3.66
N ALA A 58 -3.59 -3.85 3.52
CA ALA A 58 -2.84 -3.18 4.58
C ALA A 58 -3.67 -3.08 5.85
N GLU A 59 -4.92 -2.68 5.72
CA GLU A 59 -5.82 -2.54 6.86
C GLU A 59 -6.10 -3.87 7.54
N ALA A 60 -6.43 -4.89 6.76
CA ALA A 60 -6.70 -6.22 7.31
C ALA A 60 -5.48 -6.78 8.05
N SER A 61 -4.30 -6.57 7.49
CA SER A 61 -3.08 -7.05 8.08
C SER A 61 -2.73 -6.30 9.36
N SER A 62 -2.97 -5.00 9.41
CA SER A 62 -2.71 -4.21 10.63
C SER A 62 -3.62 -4.64 11.77
N LEU A 63 -4.87 -4.97 11.48
CA LEU A 63 -5.78 -5.50 12.48
C LEU A 63 -5.30 -6.85 13.02
N LYS A 64 -4.80 -7.69 12.14
CA LYS A 64 -4.27 -8.98 12.53
C LYS A 64 -3.02 -8.82 13.42
N GLU A 65 -2.16 -7.89 13.07
CA GLU A 65 -0.98 -7.59 13.87
C GLU A 65 -1.34 -7.04 15.24
N CYS A 66 -2.38 -6.23 15.31
CA CYS A 66 -2.92 -5.70 16.57
C CYS A 66 -3.44 -6.81 17.46
N GLY A 67 -4.07 -7.81 16.86
CA GLY A 67 -4.33 -9.10 17.50
C GLY A 67 -5.50 -9.20 18.46
N LYS A 68 -6.29 -8.15 18.60
CA LYS A 68 -7.47 -8.15 19.46
C LYS A 68 -8.71 -7.74 18.71
N ALA A 69 -9.85 -8.25 19.14
CA ALA A 69 -11.13 -7.97 18.49
C ALA A 69 -11.50 -6.49 18.54
N GLU A 70 -11.04 -5.78 19.57
CA GLU A 70 -11.31 -4.36 19.74
C GLU A 70 -10.42 -3.45 18.92
N CYS A 71 -9.44 -4.00 18.21
CA CYS A 71 -8.56 -3.19 17.39
C CYS A 71 -9.31 -2.54 16.24
N VAL A 72 -8.98 -1.28 15.99
CA VAL A 72 -9.58 -0.45 14.95
C VAL A 72 -8.47 0.18 14.13
N VAL A 73 -8.65 0.26 12.82
CA VAL A 73 -7.72 0.97 11.96
C VAL A 73 -7.82 2.45 12.28
N ARG A 74 -6.70 3.07 12.67
CA ARG A 74 -6.65 4.50 12.99
C ARG A 74 -6.25 5.34 11.79
N VAL A 75 -5.30 4.85 11.03
CA VAL A 75 -4.77 5.60 9.88
C VAL A 75 -4.31 4.61 8.82
N TRP A 76 -4.51 4.99 7.59
CA TRP A 76 -3.90 4.31 6.45
C TRP A 76 -3.13 5.36 5.63
N PHE A 77 -2.13 4.93 4.91
CA PHE A 77 -1.30 5.84 4.14
C PHE A 77 -0.84 5.15 2.86
N GLN A 78 -0.63 5.96 1.84
CA GLN A 78 -0.23 5.50 0.51
C GLN A 78 1.00 6.29 0.10
N ASN A 79 2.10 5.57 -0.19
CA ASN A 79 3.37 6.21 -0.57
C ASN A 79 3.75 7.30 0.43
N ALA A 80 3.69 6.99 1.71
CA ALA A 80 3.80 7.98 2.77
C ALA A 80 4.12 7.30 4.09
N CYS A 81 4.02 8.07 5.17
CA CYS A 81 4.19 7.62 6.55
C CYS A 81 2.90 7.83 7.33
N GLY A 82 2.66 6.98 8.30
CA GLY A 82 1.58 7.14 9.26
C GLY A 82 2.11 7.05 10.68
N ALA A 83 1.40 7.64 11.62
CA ALA A 83 1.76 7.62 13.03
C ALA A 83 0.51 7.66 13.91
N VAL A 84 0.64 7.08 15.09
CA VAL A 84 -0.40 7.13 16.13
C VAL A 84 0.27 7.61 17.41
N ALA A 85 -0.42 8.49 18.12
CA ALA A 85 0.00 9.00 19.42
C ALA A 85 -1.13 8.81 20.42
N GLU A 86 -0.79 8.60 21.67
CA GLU A 86 -1.78 8.33 22.71
C GLU A 86 -1.39 8.98 24.03
N ASN A 87 -2.40 9.24 24.84
CA ASN A 87 -2.26 9.43 26.28
C ASN A 87 -3.34 8.56 26.95
N ASP A 88 -3.59 8.74 28.22
CA ASP A 88 -4.53 7.91 28.97
C ASP A 88 -5.97 8.03 28.47
N LYS A 89 -6.30 9.05 27.71
CA LYS A 89 -7.68 9.38 27.35
C LYS A 89 -7.95 9.53 25.87
N VAL A 90 -6.91 9.80 25.08
CA VAL A 90 -7.09 10.19 23.68
C VAL A 90 -6.11 9.43 22.79
N ILE A 91 -6.57 9.10 21.61
CA ILE A 91 -5.75 8.51 20.56
C ILE A 91 -5.80 9.47 19.37
N GLY A 92 -4.64 9.90 18.92
CA GLY A 92 -4.51 10.74 17.73
C GLY A 92 -3.71 10.05 16.66
N TRP A 93 -3.88 10.49 15.44
CA TRP A 93 -3.14 9.90 14.33
C TRP A 93 -2.87 10.96 13.26
N GLY A 94 -1.89 10.65 12.41
CA GLY A 94 -1.54 11.52 11.32
C GLY A 94 -0.85 10.75 10.21
N TRP A 95 -0.78 11.36 9.06
CA TRP A 95 -0.03 10.83 7.94
C TRP A 95 0.59 11.98 7.16
N SER A 96 1.71 11.70 6.54
CA SER A 96 2.41 12.66 5.70
C SER A 96 3.47 11.92 4.90
N LYS A 97 4.02 12.56 3.89
CA LYS A 97 5.16 12.02 3.18
C LYS A 97 6.42 12.02 4.04
N SER A 98 6.43 12.77 5.11
CA SER A 98 7.53 12.85 6.06
C SER A 98 7.14 12.18 7.37
N ALA A 99 7.99 11.32 7.89
CA ALA A 99 7.77 10.69 9.18
C ALA A 99 7.67 11.73 10.30
N THR A 100 8.50 12.76 10.25
CA THR A 100 8.48 13.83 11.24
C THR A 100 7.13 14.54 11.25
N GLU A 101 6.58 14.82 10.08
CA GLU A 101 5.29 15.48 10.00
C GLU A 101 4.14 14.57 10.40
N ALA A 102 4.19 13.29 10.01
CA ALA A 102 3.17 12.33 10.41
C ALA A 102 3.10 12.24 11.94
N LYS A 103 4.24 12.17 12.59
CA LYS A 103 4.32 12.13 14.05
C LYS A 103 3.80 13.42 14.68
N ALA A 104 4.18 14.56 14.13
CA ALA A 104 3.70 15.85 14.62
C ALA A 104 2.18 15.97 14.51
N GLN A 105 1.62 15.50 13.40
CA GLN A 105 0.18 15.48 13.22
C GLN A 105 -0.50 14.55 14.23
N ALA A 106 0.09 13.40 14.49
CA ALA A 106 -0.46 12.46 15.46
C ALA A 106 -0.51 13.08 16.87
N ILE A 107 0.57 13.72 17.28
CA ILE A 107 0.65 14.42 18.58
C ILE A 107 -0.38 15.55 18.62
N SER A 108 -0.49 16.34 17.59
CA SER A 108 -1.44 17.43 17.50
C SER A 108 -2.88 16.91 17.56
N SER A 109 -3.16 15.85 16.82
CA SER A 109 -4.48 15.22 16.80
C SER A 109 -4.86 14.63 18.17
N CYS A 110 -3.87 14.14 18.89
CA CYS A 110 -4.04 13.62 20.24
C CYS A 110 -4.33 14.75 21.25
N GLY A 111 -3.90 15.96 20.97
CA GLY A 111 -4.11 17.11 21.84
C GLY A 111 -2.83 17.72 22.37
N GLY A 112 -1.68 17.18 21.98
CA GLY A 112 -0.39 17.65 22.46
C GLY A 112 -0.13 17.23 23.89
N GLY A 113 0.57 18.08 24.62
CA GLY A 113 0.80 17.85 26.04
C GLY A 113 1.53 16.54 26.33
N ASP A 114 0.84 15.64 26.99
CA ASP A 114 1.39 14.36 27.40
C ASP A 114 1.19 13.23 26.42
N CYS A 115 0.79 13.54 25.18
CA CYS A 115 0.68 12.52 24.15
C CYS A 115 2.04 12.06 23.69
N GLU A 116 2.18 10.76 23.51
CA GLU A 116 3.43 10.15 23.05
C GLU A 116 3.17 9.29 21.83
N ILE A 117 4.15 9.17 20.96
CA ILE A 117 4.03 8.32 19.78
C ILE A 117 3.99 6.86 20.22
N THR A 118 2.90 6.20 19.89
CA THR A 118 2.71 4.77 20.13
C THR A 118 3.48 3.96 19.10
N THR A 119 3.26 4.27 17.83
CA THR A 119 3.94 3.61 16.71
C THR A 119 3.84 4.44 15.45
N TRP A 120 4.71 4.14 14.50
CA TRP A 120 4.70 4.79 13.19
C TRP A 120 5.36 3.87 12.17
N ALA A 121 5.04 4.11 10.91
CA ALA A 121 5.65 3.36 9.80
C ALA A 121 5.59 4.18 8.52
N CYS A 122 6.49 3.88 7.61
CA CYS A 122 6.51 4.48 6.28
C CYS A 122 6.54 3.39 5.22
N THR A 123 5.90 3.65 4.09
CA THR A 123 6.10 2.84 2.90
C THR A 123 7.47 3.15 2.32
N GLU A 124 7.99 2.24 1.50
CA GLU A 124 9.30 2.44 0.88
C GLU A 124 9.24 3.34 -0.35
N ARG A 125 8.04 3.78 -0.69
CA ARG A 125 7.90 4.59 -1.86
C ARG A 125 7.02 5.79 -1.60
#